data_2d98146ac19c221598067a3f46baf054
#
_entry.id   2d98146ac19c221598067a3f46baf054
#
_cell.length_a   1.000
_cell.length_b   1.000
_cell.length_c   1.000
_cell.angle_alpha   90.00
_cell.angle_beta   90.00
_cell.angle_gamma   90.00
#
_symmetry.space_group_name_H-M   'P 1'
#
loop_
_entity.id
_entity.type
_entity.pdbx_description
1 polymer ?
#
loop_
_entity_poly.entity_id
_entity_poly.type
_entity_poly.pdbx_seq_one_letter_code
_entity_poly.pdbx_strand_id
1 'polypeptide(L)'
;MYSHFRTLVMWGPRLLGLSVAAFLGLFALDAFDTGPVAAALPSLAVHLVPALVVGLMAAAGWRYPWLGAIGFGVLAAGYAVAVPHRLDWVLVISGPLAVVAVLFALDAMSARAHGQNLT
;
A
#
# COMPACT_ATOMS: atom_id res chain seq x y z
N MET A 1 -27.67 -1.81 -3.22
CA MET A 1 -26.85 -1.87 -2.01
C MET A 1 -25.64 -2.76 -2.17
N TYR A 2 -25.82 -3.99 -2.62
CA TYR A 2 -24.72 -4.93 -2.90
C TYR A 2 -23.73 -4.41 -3.93
N SER A 3 -24.22 -3.76 -5.00
CA SER A 3 -23.35 -3.25 -6.07
C SER A 3 -22.44 -2.14 -5.59
N HIS A 4 -22.94 -1.24 -4.73
CA HIS A 4 -22.12 -0.16 -4.16
C HIS A 4 -21.07 -0.67 -3.21
N PHE A 5 -21.44 -1.61 -2.33
CA PHE A 5 -20.49 -2.22 -1.40
C PHE A 5 -19.38 -2.93 -2.16
N ARG A 6 -19.74 -3.72 -3.17
CA ARG A 6 -18.75 -4.45 -3.96
C ARG A 6 -17.83 -3.51 -4.73
N THR A 7 -18.38 -2.42 -5.27
CA THR A 7 -17.57 -1.41 -5.96
C THR A 7 -16.57 -0.76 -5.01
N LEU A 8 -17.01 -0.40 -3.79
CA LEU A 8 -16.14 0.19 -2.79
C LEU A 8 -15.03 -0.77 -2.35
N VAL A 9 -15.38 -2.05 -2.14
CA VAL A 9 -14.41 -3.06 -1.71
C VAL A 9 -13.41 -3.36 -2.83
N MET A 10 -13.84 -3.30 -4.09
CA MET A 10 -12.97 -3.54 -5.23
C MET A 10 -12.05 -2.36 -5.51
N TRP A 11 -12.60 -1.15 -5.55
CA TRP A 11 -11.82 0.05 -5.89
C TRP A 11 -11.12 0.70 -4.72
N GLY A 12 -11.67 0.55 -3.49
CA GLY A 12 -11.11 1.15 -2.29
C GLY A 12 -9.64 0.84 -2.10
N PRO A 13 -9.26 -0.45 -2.02
CA PRO A 13 -7.84 -0.79 -1.80
C PRO A 13 -6.95 -0.39 -2.97
N ARG A 14 -7.45 -0.45 -4.18
CA ARG A 14 -6.68 -0.07 -5.36
C ARG A 14 -6.35 1.41 -5.36
N LEU A 15 -7.36 2.25 -5.15
CA LEU A 15 -7.15 3.70 -5.10
C LEU A 15 -6.35 4.12 -3.88
N LEU A 16 -6.64 3.54 -2.71
CA LEU A 16 -5.92 3.85 -1.49
C LEU A 16 -4.45 3.39 -1.58
N GLY A 17 -4.22 2.20 -2.12
CA GLY A 17 -2.87 1.68 -2.32
C GLY A 17 -2.04 2.56 -3.24
N LEU A 18 -2.62 3.00 -4.36
CA LEU A 18 -1.96 3.94 -5.26
C LEU A 18 -1.71 5.29 -4.60
N SER A 19 -2.66 5.74 -3.77
CA SER A 19 -2.50 7.00 -3.02
C SER A 19 -1.34 6.91 -2.03
N VAL A 20 -1.20 5.78 -1.34
CA VAL A 20 -0.08 5.56 -0.41
C VAL A 20 1.24 5.54 -1.19
N ALA A 21 1.28 4.86 -2.34
CA ALA A 21 2.48 4.82 -3.18
C ALA A 21 2.86 6.23 -3.66
N ALA A 22 1.88 7.02 -4.11
CA ALA A 22 2.11 8.39 -4.54
C ALA A 22 2.62 9.27 -3.39
N PHE A 23 2.02 9.10 -2.21
CA PHE A 23 2.43 9.84 -1.01
C PHE A 23 3.89 9.53 -0.65
N LEU A 24 4.27 8.25 -0.66
CA LEU A 24 5.66 7.86 -0.41
C LEU A 24 6.59 8.38 -1.50
N GLY A 25 6.12 8.41 -2.74
CA GLY A 25 6.88 8.96 -3.87
C GLY A 25 7.16 10.45 -3.71
N LEU A 26 6.22 11.19 -3.11
CA LEU A 26 6.42 12.62 -2.85
C LEU A 26 7.59 12.87 -1.90
N PHE A 27 7.81 11.98 -0.92
CA PHE A 27 8.96 12.10 -0.04
C PHE A 27 10.29 11.95 -0.79
N ALA A 28 10.30 11.24 -1.92
CA ALA A 28 11.51 11.13 -2.73
C ALA A 28 11.94 12.48 -3.31
N LEU A 29 11.01 13.39 -3.52
CA LEU A 29 11.33 14.73 -4.03
C LEU A 29 12.14 15.55 -3.03
N ASP A 30 12.01 15.26 -1.72
CA ASP A 30 12.79 15.94 -0.69
C ASP A 30 14.29 15.66 -0.83
N ALA A 31 14.67 14.59 -1.49
CA ALA A 31 16.06 14.27 -1.71
C ALA A 31 16.78 15.33 -2.56
N PHE A 32 16.05 16.06 -3.39
CA PHE A 32 16.61 17.09 -4.25
C PHE A 32 16.88 18.42 -3.53
N ASP A 33 16.35 18.58 -2.31
CA ASP A 33 16.48 19.84 -1.54
C ASP A 33 17.82 19.95 -0.81
N THR A 34 18.64 18.90 -0.81
CA THR A 34 19.81 18.81 0.07
C THR A 34 21.15 18.92 -0.64
N GLY A 35 21.22 19.52 -1.84
CA GLY A 35 22.49 19.77 -2.49
C GLY A 35 22.56 19.34 -3.97
N PRO A 36 23.76 19.08 -4.51
CA PRO A 36 23.92 18.69 -5.91
C PRO A 36 23.14 17.40 -6.23
N VAL A 37 22.64 17.31 -7.46
CA VAL A 37 21.85 16.16 -7.93
C VAL A 37 22.61 14.85 -7.72
N ALA A 38 23.93 14.84 -7.96
CA ALA A 38 24.73 13.64 -7.77
C ALA A 38 24.74 13.14 -6.33
N ALA A 39 24.75 14.07 -5.37
CA ALA A 39 24.68 13.72 -3.94
C ALA A 39 23.29 13.28 -3.52
N ALA A 40 22.25 13.72 -4.25
CA ALA A 40 20.86 13.35 -3.97
C ALA A 40 20.50 11.95 -4.48
N LEU A 41 21.26 11.36 -5.41
CA LEU A 41 20.94 10.07 -6.01
C LEU A 41 20.79 8.93 -4.99
N PRO A 42 21.73 8.73 -4.04
CA PRO A 42 21.54 7.67 -3.03
C PRO A 42 20.32 7.89 -2.15
N SER A 43 20.08 9.14 -1.74
CA SER A 43 18.91 9.49 -0.93
C SER A 43 17.62 9.25 -1.70
N LEU A 44 17.60 9.63 -2.98
CA LEU A 44 16.46 9.40 -3.86
C LEU A 44 16.16 7.91 -3.99
N ALA A 45 17.20 7.09 -4.17
CA ALA A 45 17.03 5.64 -4.27
C ALA A 45 16.41 5.06 -3.00
N VAL A 46 16.88 5.47 -1.82
CA VAL A 46 16.37 5.00 -0.54
C VAL A 46 14.89 5.38 -0.37
N HIS A 47 14.50 6.57 -0.82
CA HIS A 47 13.11 7.02 -0.69
C HIS A 47 12.20 6.40 -1.76
N LEU A 48 12.75 6.11 -2.95
CA LEU A 48 11.96 5.51 -4.02
C LEU A 48 11.68 4.03 -3.80
N VAL A 49 12.59 3.30 -3.14
CA VAL A 49 12.40 1.85 -2.91
C VAL A 49 11.07 1.56 -2.20
N PRO A 50 10.73 2.21 -1.08
CA PRO A 50 9.43 1.98 -0.44
C PRO A 50 8.25 2.29 -1.36
N ALA A 51 8.32 3.39 -2.11
CA ALA A 51 7.26 3.78 -3.02
C ALA A 51 7.08 2.74 -4.13
N LEU A 52 8.18 2.23 -4.68
CA LEU A 52 8.13 1.19 -5.70
C LEU A 52 7.56 -0.12 -5.15
N VAL A 53 7.97 -0.52 -3.94
CA VAL A 53 7.46 -1.73 -3.31
C VAL A 53 5.95 -1.62 -3.10
N VAL A 54 5.48 -0.51 -2.56
CA VAL A 54 4.05 -0.29 -2.34
C VAL A 54 3.30 -0.25 -3.68
N GLY A 55 3.86 0.43 -4.67
CA GLY A 55 3.27 0.50 -6.01
C GLY A 55 3.15 -0.86 -6.66
N LEU A 56 4.19 -1.69 -6.56
CA LEU A 56 4.18 -3.06 -7.09
C LEU A 56 3.17 -3.94 -6.34
N MET A 57 3.07 -3.77 -5.02
CA MET A 57 2.07 -4.50 -4.24
C MET A 57 0.66 -4.08 -4.61
N ALA A 58 0.43 -2.79 -4.84
CA ALA A 58 -0.86 -2.29 -5.30
C ALA A 58 -1.22 -2.87 -6.68
N ALA A 59 -0.25 -2.90 -7.59
CA ALA A 59 -0.45 -3.48 -8.91
C ALA A 59 -0.74 -4.97 -8.85
N ALA A 60 -0.01 -5.71 -8.01
CA ALA A 60 -0.23 -7.14 -7.81
C ALA A 60 -1.60 -7.40 -7.19
N GLY A 61 -1.99 -6.59 -6.20
CA GLY A 61 -3.29 -6.68 -5.56
C GLY A 61 -4.44 -6.32 -6.47
N TRP A 62 -4.18 -5.47 -7.48
CA TRP A 62 -5.18 -5.12 -8.48
C TRP A 62 -5.67 -6.36 -9.21
N ARG A 63 -4.75 -7.23 -9.55
CA ARG A 63 -5.05 -8.46 -10.27
C ARG A 63 -5.32 -9.64 -9.34
N TYR A 64 -4.58 -9.70 -8.23
CA TYR A 64 -4.68 -10.77 -7.24
C TYR A 64 -4.88 -10.16 -5.86
N PRO A 65 -6.14 -9.94 -5.43
CA PRO A 65 -6.41 -9.27 -4.15
C PRO A 65 -5.73 -9.92 -2.95
N TRP A 66 -5.58 -11.24 -2.93
CA TRP A 66 -4.89 -11.94 -1.84
C TRP A 66 -3.43 -11.56 -1.73
N LEU A 67 -2.76 -11.34 -2.88
CA LEU A 67 -1.38 -10.87 -2.86
C LEU A 67 -1.28 -9.45 -2.29
N GLY A 68 -2.25 -8.60 -2.63
CA GLY A 68 -2.33 -7.27 -2.04
C GLY A 68 -2.52 -7.33 -0.54
N ALA A 69 -3.45 -8.17 -0.06
CA ALA A 69 -3.72 -8.33 1.36
C ALA A 69 -2.47 -8.77 2.12
N ILE A 70 -1.80 -9.81 1.65
CA ILE A 70 -0.60 -10.34 2.28
C ILE A 70 0.54 -9.32 2.20
N GLY A 71 0.77 -8.74 1.03
CA GLY A 71 1.85 -7.78 0.81
C GLY A 71 1.72 -6.54 1.67
N PHE A 72 0.56 -5.91 1.67
CA PHE A 72 0.33 -4.72 2.50
C PHE A 72 0.35 -5.06 4.00
N GLY A 73 -0.16 -6.24 4.37
CA GLY A 73 -0.09 -6.71 5.75
C GLY A 73 1.35 -6.89 6.23
N VAL A 74 2.19 -7.49 5.40
CA VAL A 74 3.62 -7.68 5.69
C VAL A 74 4.32 -6.31 5.78
N LEU A 75 4.01 -5.39 4.88
CA LEU A 75 4.60 -4.05 4.91
C LEU A 75 4.19 -3.29 6.17
N ALA A 76 2.92 -3.37 6.56
CA ALA A 76 2.44 -2.71 7.77
C ALA A 76 3.13 -3.28 9.02
N ALA A 77 3.17 -4.60 9.13
CA ALA A 77 3.79 -5.27 10.27
C ALA A 77 5.30 -5.01 10.29
N GLY A 78 5.95 -5.10 9.14
CA GLY A 78 7.39 -4.87 9.02
C GLY A 78 7.78 -3.46 9.45
N TYR A 79 7.01 -2.46 9.02
CA TYR A 79 7.27 -1.07 9.42
C TYR A 79 7.06 -0.88 10.92
N ALA A 80 5.98 -1.44 11.48
CA ALA A 80 5.70 -1.35 12.90
C ALA A 80 6.80 -1.98 13.75
N VAL A 81 7.35 -3.11 13.30
CA VAL A 81 8.45 -3.79 14.00
C VAL A 81 9.76 -3.02 13.86
N ALA A 82 9.98 -2.41 12.68
CA ALA A 82 11.22 -1.67 12.42
C ALA A 82 11.33 -0.39 13.24
N VAL A 83 10.20 0.25 13.59
CA VAL A 83 10.19 1.56 14.28
C VAL A 83 9.25 1.52 15.49
N PRO A 84 9.42 0.57 16.44
CA PRO A 84 8.47 0.39 17.53
C PRO A 84 8.45 1.56 18.54
N HIS A 85 9.50 2.35 18.58
CA HIS A 85 9.64 3.49 19.52
C HIS A 85 9.02 4.79 18.96
N ARG A 86 8.51 4.77 17.73
CA ARG A 86 7.92 5.93 17.07
C ARG A 86 6.48 5.63 16.70
N LEU A 87 5.61 5.54 17.73
CA LEU A 87 4.19 5.22 17.54
C LEU A 87 3.48 6.20 16.61
N ASP A 88 3.88 7.47 16.63
CA ASP A 88 3.33 8.47 15.73
C ASP A 88 3.55 8.10 14.26
N TRP A 89 4.77 7.71 13.91
CA TRP A 89 5.10 7.28 12.54
C TRP A 89 4.47 5.93 12.20
N VAL A 90 4.43 5.02 13.16
CA VAL A 90 3.78 3.73 12.97
C VAL A 90 2.31 3.92 12.58
N LEU A 91 1.60 4.77 13.31
CA LEU A 91 0.20 5.05 13.02
C LEU A 91 0.01 5.71 11.66
N VAL A 92 0.88 6.66 11.31
CA VAL A 92 0.77 7.43 10.06
C VAL A 92 1.08 6.57 8.83
N ILE A 93 2.01 5.62 8.93
CA ILE A 93 2.46 4.82 7.80
C ILE A 93 1.84 3.42 7.82
N SER A 94 1.95 2.70 8.95
CA SER A 94 1.40 1.35 9.06
C SER A 94 -0.13 1.35 9.08
N GLY A 95 -0.75 2.40 9.61
CA GLY A 95 -2.21 2.51 9.64
C GLY A 95 -2.82 2.40 8.25
N PRO A 96 -2.48 3.30 7.32
CA PRO A 96 -2.98 3.21 5.94
C PRO A 96 -2.62 1.89 5.25
N LEU A 97 -1.42 1.37 5.46
CA LEU A 97 -1.00 0.09 4.88
C LEU A 97 -1.88 -1.06 5.41
N ALA A 98 -2.18 -1.06 6.71
CA ALA A 98 -3.05 -2.06 7.31
C ALA A 98 -4.48 -1.96 6.76
N VAL A 99 -4.98 -0.73 6.59
CA VAL A 99 -6.31 -0.51 6.01
C VAL A 99 -6.36 -1.06 4.58
N VAL A 100 -5.35 -0.80 3.77
CA VAL A 100 -5.28 -1.33 2.41
C VAL A 100 -5.26 -2.87 2.43
N ALA A 101 -4.49 -3.46 3.35
CA ALA A 101 -4.44 -4.92 3.49
C ALA A 101 -5.82 -5.50 3.81
N VAL A 102 -6.55 -4.90 4.75
CA VAL A 102 -7.90 -5.34 5.12
C VAL A 102 -8.85 -5.22 3.93
N LEU A 103 -8.79 -4.10 3.20
CA LEU A 103 -9.65 -3.88 2.05
C LEU A 103 -9.37 -4.89 0.94
N PHE A 104 -8.10 -5.22 0.67
CA PHE A 104 -7.77 -6.26 -0.28
C PHE A 104 -8.26 -7.63 0.17
N ALA A 105 -8.17 -7.92 1.48
CA ALA A 105 -8.69 -9.17 2.02
C ALA A 105 -10.21 -9.27 1.83
N LEU A 106 -10.93 -8.17 2.10
CA LEU A 106 -12.37 -8.12 1.87
C LEU A 106 -12.72 -8.29 0.39
N ASP A 107 -11.94 -7.68 -0.50
CA ASP A 107 -12.14 -7.83 -1.94
C ASP A 107 -11.93 -9.28 -2.36
N ALA A 108 -10.87 -9.92 -1.87
CA ALA A 108 -10.57 -11.32 -2.17
C ALA A 108 -11.67 -12.26 -1.68
N MET A 109 -12.16 -12.03 -0.47
CA MET A 109 -13.25 -12.83 0.09
C MET A 109 -14.55 -12.62 -0.66
N SER A 110 -14.86 -11.39 -1.04
CA SER A 110 -16.05 -11.04 -1.81
C SER A 110 -16.02 -11.69 -3.19
N ALA A 111 -14.89 -11.66 -3.87
CA ALA A 111 -14.72 -12.31 -5.18
C ALA A 111 -14.88 -13.81 -5.08
N ARG A 112 -14.36 -14.44 -4.03
CA ARG A 112 -14.51 -15.87 -3.78
C ARG A 112 -15.97 -16.27 -3.58
N ALA A 113 -16.66 -15.53 -2.70
CA ALA A 113 -18.07 -15.78 -2.43
C ALA A 113 -18.92 -15.64 -3.69
N HIS A 114 -18.63 -14.61 -4.51
CA HIS A 114 -19.33 -14.39 -5.77
C HIS A 114 -19.07 -15.52 -6.76
N GLY A 115 -17.83 -15.98 -6.85
CA GLY A 115 -17.47 -17.11 -7.71
C GLY A 115 -18.17 -18.39 -7.30
N GLN A 116 -18.27 -18.66 -6.01
CA GLN A 116 -18.97 -19.84 -5.49
C GLN A 116 -20.47 -19.80 -5.82
N ASN A 117 -21.07 -18.62 -5.79
CA ASN A 117 -22.49 -18.46 -6.07
C ASN A 117 -22.81 -18.67 -7.57
N LEU A 118 -21.81 -18.53 -8.44
CA LEU A 118 -21.99 -18.73 -9.88
C LEU A 118 -21.84 -20.19 -10.31
N THR A 119 -21.28 -21.01 -9.46
CA THR A 119 -21.13 -22.45 -9.72
C THR A 119 -22.18 -23.25 -9.03
#